data_798936a8d4d3925697f366301ba95b1d
#
_entry.id   798936a8d4d3925697f366301ba95b1d
#
_cell.length_a   1.000
_cell.length_b   1.000
_cell.length_c   1.000
_cell.angle_alpha   90.00
_cell.angle_beta   90.00
_cell.angle_gamma   90.00
#
_symmetry.space_group_name_H-M   'P 1'
#
loop_
_entity.id
_entity.type
_entity.pdbx_description
1 polymer ?
#
loop_
_entity_poly.entity_id
_entity_poly.type
_entity_poly.pdbx_seq_one_letter_code
_entity_poly.pdbx_strand_id
1 'polypeptide(L)'
;MDLESLRREYLHGGLNREDLADNPFDQFAKWMQQAIELEIGDPTAMTVATVSTDGQPSQRIVLLKHFDQDGFVFYTNYGSRKAEELATNPKISLHFPWHVIDRQVKIGGEARKISTAASLKYFISRPKSSQLAAIASAQSRVLSSRTVLMNQFESLKQKYRAGEVPFPDFWGGYRVAATEIEFWQGGANRLHDRFRYVLEASGSWNIDRLAP
;
A
#
# COMPACT_ATOMS: atom_id res chain seq x y z
N MET A 1 -26.60 -7.72 16.13
CA MET A 1 -26.61 -7.76 14.66
C MET A 1 -26.16 -9.15 14.26
N ASP A 2 -27.00 -9.90 13.56
CA ASP A 2 -26.65 -11.21 13.02
C ASP A 2 -26.05 -11.04 11.62
N LEU A 3 -24.85 -11.58 11.41
CA LEU A 3 -24.12 -11.51 10.14
C LEU A 3 -23.96 -12.91 9.48
N GLU A 4 -24.48 -13.98 10.09
CA GLU A 4 -24.30 -15.36 9.63
C GLU A 4 -24.93 -15.63 8.27
N SER A 5 -26.01 -14.91 7.95
CA SER A 5 -26.73 -15.01 6.66
C SER A 5 -26.06 -14.24 5.52
N LEU A 6 -25.09 -13.34 5.80
CA LEU A 6 -24.42 -12.54 4.80
C LEU A 6 -23.33 -13.37 4.11
N ARG A 7 -23.71 -14.05 3.02
CA ARG A 7 -22.83 -14.87 2.21
C ARG A 7 -22.88 -14.40 0.76
N ARG A 8 -21.71 -14.41 0.09
CA ARG A 8 -21.57 -14.11 -1.32
C ARG A 8 -20.91 -15.31 -2.01
N GLU A 9 -21.42 -15.72 -3.15
CA GLU A 9 -20.76 -16.64 -4.06
C GLU A 9 -19.75 -15.88 -4.92
N TYR A 10 -18.60 -16.49 -5.16
CA TYR A 10 -17.53 -15.98 -6.01
C TYR A 10 -17.68 -16.59 -7.40
N LEU A 11 -17.97 -15.75 -8.40
CA LEU A 11 -18.34 -16.21 -9.74
C LEU A 11 -17.31 -15.86 -10.82
N HIS A 12 -16.29 -15.09 -10.49
CA HIS A 12 -15.31 -14.62 -11.45
C HIS A 12 -14.11 -15.57 -11.52
N GLY A 13 -14.14 -16.45 -12.53
CA GLY A 13 -12.98 -17.18 -13.04
C GLY A 13 -12.30 -18.12 -12.07
N GLY A 14 -11.31 -18.82 -12.56
CA GLY A 14 -10.30 -19.58 -11.82
C GLY A 14 -8.92 -18.97 -12.04
N LEU A 15 -7.93 -19.45 -11.33
CA LEU A 15 -6.53 -19.12 -11.53
C LEU A 15 -5.73 -20.43 -11.58
N ASN A 16 -5.06 -20.69 -12.71
CA ASN A 16 -4.22 -21.86 -12.87
C ASN A 16 -2.75 -21.45 -12.98
N ARG A 17 -1.84 -22.43 -12.85
CA ARG A 17 -0.39 -22.19 -12.95
C ARG A 17 0.00 -21.59 -14.32
N GLU A 18 -0.63 -22.04 -15.38
CA GLU A 18 -0.40 -21.54 -16.75
C GLU A 18 -0.87 -20.10 -16.99
N ASP A 19 -1.75 -19.58 -16.14
CA ASP A 19 -2.23 -18.18 -16.21
C ASP A 19 -1.26 -17.18 -15.58
N LEU A 20 -0.30 -17.70 -14.79
CA LEU A 20 0.64 -16.89 -14.01
C LEU A 20 1.90 -16.55 -14.82
N ALA A 21 2.37 -15.32 -14.65
CA ALA A 21 3.71 -14.94 -15.06
C ALA A 21 4.76 -15.59 -14.14
N ASP A 22 5.96 -15.86 -14.66
CA ASP A 22 7.05 -16.40 -13.84
C ASP A 22 7.58 -15.39 -12.82
N ASN A 23 7.48 -14.10 -13.14
CA ASN A 23 7.84 -13.00 -12.25
C ASN A 23 6.59 -12.42 -11.57
N PRO A 24 6.54 -12.33 -10.23
CA PRO A 24 5.37 -11.83 -9.51
C PRO A 24 5.08 -10.34 -9.75
N PHE A 25 6.07 -9.53 -10.12
CA PHE A 25 5.83 -8.12 -10.46
C PHE A 25 5.11 -8.00 -11.80
N ASP A 26 5.40 -8.86 -12.76
CA ASP A 26 4.68 -8.92 -14.04
C ASP A 26 3.25 -9.43 -13.83
N GLN A 27 3.07 -10.41 -12.95
CA GLN A 27 1.74 -10.88 -12.54
C GLN A 27 0.95 -9.76 -11.84
N PHE A 28 1.59 -9.00 -10.96
CA PHE A 28 0.97 -7.86 -10.30
C PHE A 28 0.59 -6.77 -11.31
N ALA A 29 1.48 -6.45 -12.26
CA ALA A 29 1.22 -5.48 -13.31
C ALA A 29 -0.02 -5.86 -14.15
N LYS A 30 -0.11 -7.15 -14.56
CA LYS A 30 -1.27 -7.70 -15.27
C LYS A 30 -2.58 -7.52 -14.49
N TRP A 31 -2.57 -7.83 -13.19
CA TRP A 31 -3.77 -7.71 -12.36
C TRP A 31 -4.12 -6.25 -12.03
N MET A 32 -3.13 -5.39 -11.80
CA MET A 32 -3.33 -3.95 -11.61
C MET A 32 -3.93 -3.31 -12.86
N GLN A 33 -3.44 -3.67 -14.05
CA GLN A 33 -3.99 -3.17 -15.31
C GLN A 33 -5.46 -3.56 -15.47
N GLN A 34 -5.81 -4.81 -15.19
CA GLN A 34 -7.20 -5.29 -15.22
C GLN A 34 -8.08 -4.54 -14.19
N ALA A 35 -7.55 -4.27 -12.99
CA ALA A 35 -8.27 -3.50 -11.97
C ALA A 35 -8.54 -2.05 -12.41
N ILE A 36 -7.61 -1.44 -13.14
CA ILE A 36 -7.77 -0.10 -13.72
C ILE A 36 -8.80 -0.11 -14.87
N GLU A 37 -8.69 -1.08 -15.78
CA GLU A 37 -9.60 -1.20 -16.94
C GLU A 37 -11.05 -1.48 -16.54
N LEU A 38 -11.25 -2.19 -15.43
CA LEU A 38 -12.57 -2.45 -14.86
C LEU A 38 -13.07 -1.31 -13.96
N GLU A 39 -12.35 -0.19 -13.91
CA GLU A 39 -12.71 1.02 -13.17
C GLU A 39 -13.09 0.74 -11.69
N ILE A 40 -12.43 -0.26 -11.07
CA ILE A 40 -12.68 -0.50 -9.65
C ILE A 40 -12.27 0.75 -8.86
N GLY A 41 -13.11 1.15 -7.90
CA GLY A 41 -12.84 2.32 -7.09
C GLY A 41 -11.48 2.23 -6.41
N ASP A 42 -10.56 3.14 -6.72
CA ASP A 42 -9.20 3.29 -6.16
C ASP A 42 -8.35 1.99 -6.18
N PRO A 43 -7.96 1.48 -7.37
CA PRO A 43 -7.21 0.23 -7.51
C PRO A 43 -5.83 0.27 -6.85
N THR A 44 -5.31 1.47 -6.57
CA THR A 44 -4.01 1.69 -5.91
C THR A 44 -4.10 1.70 -4.38
N ALA A 45 -5.30 1.74 -3.82
CA ALA A 45 -5.49 1.68 -2.37
C ALA A 45 -5.07 0.32 -1.82
N MET A 46 -4.18 0.35 -0.84
CA MET A 46 -3.71 -0.87 -0.17
C MET A 46 -3.69 -0.70 1.34
N THR A 47 -4.02 -1.75 2.06
CA THR A 47 -3.81 -1.81 3.50
C THR A 47 -2.34 -2.10 3.78
N VAL A 48 -1.72 -1.28 4.63
CA VAL A 48 -0.36 -1.49 5.12
C VAL A 48 -0.43 -1.92 6.58
N ALA A 49 0.13 -3.08 6.90
CA ALA A 49 0.30 -3.58 8.26
C ALA A 49 1.75 -3.42 8.71
N THR A 50 1.93 -2.85 9.91
CA THR A 50 3.21 -2.67 10.59
C THR A 50 3.07 -3.15 12.03
N VAL A 51 4.16 -3.43 12.72
CA VAL A 51 4.17 -4.02 14.06
C VAL A 51 4.99 -3.15 14.99
N SER A 52 4.42 -2.81 16.14
CA SER A 52 5.10 -2.06 17.20
C SER A 52 6.13 -2.93 17.95
N THR A 53 6.93 -2.32 18.79
CA THR A 53 8.00 -2.99 19.57
C THR A 53 7.48 -4.04 20.54
N ASP A 54 6.23 -3.90 21.00
CA ASP A 54 5.53 -4.87 21.87
C ASP A 54 4.81 -5.97 21.08
N GLY A 55 4.97 -6.01 19.74
CA GLY A 55 4.36 -7.02 18.89
C GLY A 55 2.93 -6.71 18.43
N GLN A 56 2.34 -5.57 18.80
CA GLN A 56 0.99 -5.20 18.39
C GLN A 56 0.96 -4.78 16.92
N PRO A 57 0.23 -5.51 16.04
CA PRO A 57 0.04 -5.07 14.66
C PRO A 57 -0.91 -3.88 14.58
N SER A 58 -0.67 -3.00 13.61
CA SER A 58 -1.54 -1.88 13.28
C SER A 58 -1.70 -1.75 11.78
N GLN A 59 -2.86 -1.27 11.32
CA GLN A 59 -3.20 -1.20 9.90
C GLN A 59 -3.76 0.18 9.52
N ARG A 60 -3.55 0.57 8.27
CA ARG A 60 -4.13 1.76 7.63
C ARG A 60 -4.11 1.62 6.12
N ILE A 61 -4.96 2.35 5.44
CA ILE A 61 -4.92 2.45 3.99
C ILE A 61 -3.89 3.50 3.59
N VAL A 62 -3.09 3.18 2.58
CA VAL A 62 -2.22 4.10 1.84
C VAL A 62 -2.36 3.82 0.34
N LEU A 63 -1.83 4.71 -0.50
CA LEU A 63 -1.88 4.54 -1.95
C LEU A 63 -0.51 4.08 -2.47
N LEU A 64 -0.51 3.01 -3.27
CA LEU A 64 0.64 2.65 -4.09
C LEU A 64 0.90 3.78 -5.10
N LYS A 65 2.15 4.22 -5.24
CA LYS A 65 2.53 5.29 -6.15
C LYS A 65 3.49 4.89 -7.24
N HIS A 66 4.23 3.81 -7.01
CA HIS A 66 5.12 3.21 -7.98
C HIS A 66 5.40 1.77 -7.59
N PHE A 67 5.67 0.92 -8.55
CA PHE A 67 6.27 -0.40 -8.35
C PHE A 67 7.15 -0.75 -9.55
N ASP A 68 8.14 -1.54 -9.30
CA ASP A 68 9.08 -2.10 -10.26
C ASP A 68 9.67 -3.41 -9.70
N GLN A 69 10.67 -3.99 -10.36
CA GLN A 69 11.31 -5.23 -9.91
C GLN A 69 12.02 -5.11 -8.54
N ASP A 70 12.29 -3.86 -8.08
CA ASP A 70 12.88 -3.60 -6.76
C ASP A 70 11.83 -3.45 -5.65
N GLY A 71 10.54 -3.40 -5.97
CA GLY A 71 9.44 -3.39 -4.98
C GLY A 71 8.41 -2.29 -5.16
N PHE A 72 7.63 -2.08 -4.08
CA PHE A 72 6.42 -1.25 -4.04
C PHE A 72 6.67 0.03 -3.27
N VAL A 73 6.26 1.19 -3.81
CA VAL A 73 6.55 2.51 -3.21
C VAL A 73 5.27 3.22 -2.77
N PHE A 74 5.26 3.66 -1.52
CA PHE A 74 4.25 4.55 -0.97
C PHE A 74 4.90 5.72 -0.22
N TYR A 75 4.14 6.78 0.03
CA TYR A 75 4.64 7.98 0.70
C TYR A 75 3.85 8.27 1.98
N THR A 76 4.55 8.77 3.00
CA THR A 76 3.96 9.06 4.30
C THR A 76 4.74 10.12 5.07
N ASN A 77 4.20 10.56 6.21
CA ASN A 77 4.91 11.34 7.20
C ASN A 77 5.78 10.40 8.04
N TYR A 78 7.08 10.68 8.17
CA TYR A 78 8.05 9.89 8.93
C TYR A 78 7.86 9.95 10.45
N GLY A 79 7.10 10.95 10.96
CA GLY A 79 6.67 11.02 12.36
C GLY A 79 5.34 10.31 12.63
N SER A 80 4.76 9.58 11.64
CA SER A 80 3.54 8.80 11.84
C SER A 80 3.81 7.48 12.54
N ARG A 81 2.79 6.91 13.22
CA ARG A 81 2.88 5.62 13.92
C ARG A 81 3.50 4.52 13.06
N LYS A 82 3.06 4.38 11.78
CA LYS A 82 3.64 3.37 10.89
C LYS A 82 5.13 3.56 10.63
N ALA A 83 5.58 4.80 10.52
CA ALA A 83 6.98 5.10 10.27
C ALA A 83 7.84 4.89 11.52
N GLU A 84 7.31 5.16 12.70
CA GLU A 84 7.95 4.85 13.98
C GLU A 84 8.07 3.33 14.16
N GLU A 85 7.02 2.57 13.85
CA GLU A 85 7.04 1.10 13.86
C GLU A 85 8.08 0.55 12.86
N LEU A 86 8.13 1.07 11.62
CA LEU A 86 9.09 0.66 10.60
C LEU A 86 10.55 1.03 10.93
N ALA A 87 10.77 2.04 11.75
CA ALA A 87 12.12 2.39 12.21
C ALA A 87 12.72 1.33 13.14
N THR A 88 11.88 0.59 13.85
CA THR A 88 12.30 -0.47 14.80
C THR A 88 12.15 -1.87 14.21
N ASN A 89 11.13 -2.08 13.36
CA ASN A 89 10.88 -3.34 12.69
C ASN A 89 10.52 -3.07 11.22
N PRO A 90 11.45 -3.29 10.27
CA PRO A 90 11.21 -3.00 8.86
C PRO A 90 10.23 -3.98 8.18
N LYS A 91 9.84 -5.07 8.84
CA LYS A 91 8.88 -6.03 8.28
C LYS A 91 7.50 -5.40 8.12
N ILE A 92 6.91 -5.63 6.95
CA ILE A 92 5.67 -4.99 6.52
C ILE A 92 4.85 -5.96 5.68
N SER A 93 3.53 -5.80 5.74
CA SER A 93 2.63 -6.48 4.82
C SER A 93 1.74 -5.46 4.11
N LEU A 94 1.60 -5.63 2.80
CA LEU A 94 0.69 -4.87 1.95
C LEU A 94 -0.44 -5.79 1.51
N HIS A 95 -1.67 -5.25 1.42
CA HIS A 95 -2.82 -6.01 0.96
C HIS A 95 -3.68 -5.15 0.03
N PHE A 96 -3.92 -5.64 -1.18
CA PHE A 96 -4.82 -5.06 -2.18
C PHE A 96 -6.13 -5.85 -2.19
N PRO A 97 -7.24 -5.29 -1.64
CA PRO A 97 -8.54 -5.96 -1.57
C PRO A 97 -9.41 -5.61 -2.78
N TRP A 98 -9.17 -6.18 -3.93
CA TRP A 98 -9.96 -5.95 -5.15
C TRP A 98 -11.25 -6.78 -5.14
N HIS A 99 -12.14 -6.49 -4.19
CA HIS A 99 -13.36 -7.26 -3.95
C HIS A 99 -14.31 -7.34 -5.14
N VAL A 100 -14.35 -6.30 -5.99
CA VAL A 100 -15.25 -6.23 -7.14
C VAL A 100 -14.94 -7.33 -8.16
N ILE A 101 -13.70 -7.74 -8.25
CA ILE A 101 -13.21 -8.77 -9.18
C ILE A 101 -12.79 -10.05 -8.45
N ASP A 102 -13.23 -10.22 -7.21
CA ASP A 102 -12.94 -11.39 -6.38
C ASP A 102 -11.45 -11.72 -6.25
N ARG A 103 -10.60 -10.69 -6.16
CA ARG A 103 -9.14 -10.84 -6.07
C ARG A 103 -8.56 -10.17 -4.83
N GLN A 104 -7.46 -10.75 -4.37
CA GLN A 104 -6.59 -10.15 -3.37
C GLN A 104 -5.14 -10.37 -3.76
N VAL A 105 -4.29 -9.38 -3.48
CA VAL A 105 -2.84 -9.56 -3.53
C VAL A 105 -2.28 -9.21 -2.16
N LYS A 106 -1.49 -10.12 -1.58
CA LYS A 106 -0.75 -9.89 -0.33
C LYS A 106 0.74 -9.88 -0.62
N ILE A 107 1.46 -8.93 -0.04
CA ILE A 107 2.89 -8.77 -0.25
C ILE A 107 3.54 -8.67 1.13
N GLY A 108 4.42 -9.61 1.42
CA GLY A 108 5.30 -9.58 2.59
C GLY A 108 6.69 -9.12 2.19
N GLY A 109 7.35 -8.32 3.02
CA GLY A 109 8.69 -7.85 2.73
C GLY A 109 9.25 -6.90 3.78
N GLU A 110 10.27 -6.13 3.39
CA GLU A 110 10.91 -5.13 4.23
C GLU A 110 10.81 -3.73 3.61
N ALA A 111 10.45 -2.77 4.45
CA ALA A 111 10.35 -1.36 4.05
C ALA A 111 11.66 -0.62 4.31
N ARG A 112 12.13 0.14 3.31
CA ARG A 112 13.28 1.03 3.43
C ARG A 112 12.92 2.41 2.90
N LYS A 113 13.43 3.46 3.54
CA LYS A 113 13.25 4.83 3.03
C LYS A 113 13.92 4.95 1.66
N ILE A 114 13.23 5.57 0.70
CA ILE A 114 13.83 5.95 -0.58
C ILE A 114 14.68 7.22 -0.40
N SER A 115 15.46 7.58 -1.41
CA SER A 115 16.30 8.77 -1.36
C SER A 115 15.47 10.05 -1.19
N THR A 116 16.07 11.06 -0.55
CA THR A 116 15.47 12.39 -0.40
C THR A 116 15.15 13.01 -1.77
N ALA A 117 16.04 12.82 -2.76
CA ALA A 117 15.82 13.32 -4.12
C ALA A 117 14.58 12.70 -4.77
N ALA A 118 14.37 11.38 -4.64
CA ALA A 118 13.18 10.71 -5.15
C ALA A 118 11.92 11.17 -4.42
N SER A 119 12.00 11.35 -3.10
CA SER A 119 10.89 11.87 -2.29
C SER A 119 10.53 13.30 -2.67
N LEU A 120 11.51 14.17 -2.86
CA LEU A 120 11.33 15.55 -3.34
C LEU A 120 10.66 15.58 -4.72
N LYS A 121 11.18 14.80 -5.68
CA LYS A 121 10.62 14.70 -7.04
C LYS A 121 9.12 14.39 -7.00
N TYR A 122 8.71 13.43 -6.18
CA TYR A 122 7.29 13.11 -6.04
C TYR A 122 6.53 14.18 -5.26
N PHE A 123 7.11 14.78 -4.20
CA PHE A 123 6.45 15.84 -3.44
C PHE A 123 6.04 17.02 -4.30
N ILE A 124 6.95 17.53 -5.15
CA ILE A 124 6.67 18.67 -6.04
C ILE A 124 5.68 18.34 -7.15
N SER A 125 5.54 17.07 -7.57
CA SER A 125 4.55 16.66 -8.56
C SER A 125 3.12 16.61 -8.00
N ARG A 126 2.95 16.66 -6.68
CA ARG A 126 1.63 16.65 -6.02
C ARG A 126 0.92 18.00 -6.15
N PRO A 127 -0.43 18.02 -6.19
CA PRO A 127 -1.18 19.27 -6.07
C PRO A 127 -0.72 20.08 -4.85
N LYS A 128 -0.64 21.41 -4.99
CA LYS A 128 -0.19 22.31 -3.92
C LYS A 128 -0.96 22.14 -2.62
N SER A 129 -2.27 21.92 -2.69
CA SER A 129 -3.10 21.61 -1.53
C SER A 129 -2.65 20.36 -0.78
N SER A 130 -2.25 19.30 -1.53
CA SER A 130 -1.72 18.06 -0.94
C SER A 130 -0.34 18.23 -0.31
N GLN A 131 0.50 19.10 -0.87
CA GLN A 131 1.79 19.48 -0.28
C GLN A 131 1.58 20.21 1.05
N LEU A 132 0.69 21.21 1.08
CA LEU A 132 0.34 21.96 2.28
C LEU A 132 -0.30 21.08 3.36
N ALA A 133 -1.20 20.16 2.99
CA ALA A 133 -1.80 19.22 3.91
C ALA A 133 -0.77 18.28 4.58
N ALA A 134 0.27 17.88 3.83
CA ALA A 134 1.36 17.08 4.38
C ALA A 134 2.17 17.85 5.45
N ILE A 135 2.33 19.16 5.30
CA ILE A 135 3.01 20.02 6.29
C ILE A 135 2.09 20.32 7.48
N ALA A 136 0.80 20.58 7.23
CA ALA A 136 -0.16 20.93 8.28
C ALA A 136 -0.42 19.78 9.27
N SER A 137 -0.27 18.52 8.81
CA SER A 137 -0.64 17.35 9.61
C SER A 137 0.55 16.76 10.37
N ALA A 138 0.53 16.86 11.71
CA ALA A 138 1.35 16.02 12.59
C ALA A 138 0.72 14.61 12.64
N GLN A 139 0.89 13.82 11.57
CA GLN A 139 0.19 12.57 11.35
C GLN A 139 0.32 11.59 12.54
N SER A 140 -0.79 11.00 12.96
CA SER A 140 -0.92 10.07 14.09
C SER A 140 -0.79 10.72 15.48
N ARG A 141 -0.66 12.04 15.60
CA ARG A 141 -0.63 12.72 16.90
C ARG A 141 -2.04 13.13 17.33
N VAL A 142 -2.23 13.23 18.64
CA VAL A 142 -3.49 13.71 19.22
C VAL A 142 -3.70 15.18 18.85
N LEU A 143 -4.88 15.51 18.38
CA LEU A 143 -5.31 16.87 18.10
C LEU A 143 -6.45 17.26 19.06
N SER A 144 -6.42 18.49 19.56
CA SER A 144 -7.49 19.00 20.42
C SER A 144 -8.80 19.22 19.67
N SER A 145 -8.74 19.56 18.37
CA SER A 145 -9.91 19.68 17.51
C SER A 145 -9.53 19.70 16.02
N ARG A 146 -10.51 19.39 15.16
CA ARG A 146 -10.38 19.55 13.70
C ARG A 146 -10.10 21.03 13.32
N THR A 147 -10.64 21.98 14.07
CA THR A 147 -10.46 23.42 13.83
C THR A 147 -8.98 23.82 13.88
N VAL A 148 -8.20 23.25 14.80
CA VAL A 148 -6.75 23.50 14.88
C VAL A 148 -6.06 23.10 13.58
N LEU A 149 -6.34 21.90 13.06
CA LEU A 149 -5.76 21.44 11.80
C LEU A 149 -6.16 22.33 10.62
N MET A 150 -7.43 22.73 10.55
CA MET A 150 -7.93 23.60 9.48
C MET A 150 -7.28 24.98 9.53
N ASN A 151 -7.11 25.57 10.71
CA ASN A 151 -6.45 26.84 10.88
C ASN A 151 -4.96 26.79 10.48
N GLN A 152 -4.26 25.70 10.83
CA GLN A 152 -2.88 25.46 10.37
C GLN A 152 -2.80 25.36 8.86
N PHE A 153 -3.72 24.61 8.24
CA PHE A 153 -3.78 24.46 6.78
C PHE A 153 -4.02 25.82 6.09
N GLU A 154 -5.00 26.60 6.54
CA GLU A 154 -5.30 27.92 5.95
C GLU A 154 -4.15 28.91 6.16
N SER A 155 -3.48 28.91 7.30
CA SER A 155 -2.30 29.74 7.55
C SER A 155 -1.16 29.39 6.58
N LEU A 156 -0.92 28.09 6.34
CA LEU A 156 0.09 27.64 5.36
C LEU A 156 -0.33 28.01 3.93
N LYS A 157 -1.60 27.90 3.59
CA LYS A 157 -2.14 28.29 2.28
C LYS A 157 -1.95 29.78 2.01
N GLN A 158 -2.17 30.64 3.00
CA GLN A 158 -1.89 32.07 2.90
C GLN A 158 -0.39 32.34 2.78
N LYS A 159 0.44 31.72 3.64
CA LYS A 159 1.89 31.87 3.65
C LYS A 159 2.53 31.52 2.31
N TYR A 160 2.09 30.46 1.69
CA TYR A 160 2.60 29.95 0.41
C TYR A 160 1.67 30.25 -0.77
N ARG A 161 0.83 31.30 -0.69
CA ARG A 161 -0.07 31.69 -1.77
C ARG A 161 0.68 31.94 -3.08
N ALA A 162 1.77 32.71 -3.00
CA ALA A 162 2.72 32.91 -4.09
C ALA A 162 4.01 32.14 -3.73
N GLY A 163 4.53 31.37 -4.69
CA GLY A 163 5.78 30.64 -4.51
C GLY A 163 5.60 29.13 -4.25
N GLU A 164 6.73 28.49 -4.02
CA GLU A 164 6.80 27.03 -3.83
C GLU A 164 6.59 26.64 -2.37
N VAL A 165 6.07 25.44 -2.16
CA VAL A 165 5.94 24.85 -0.84
C VAL A 165 7.25 24.13 -0.51
N PRO A 166 7.91 24.44 0.63
CA PRO A 166 9.17 23.79 0.99
C PRO A 166 8.95 22.30 1.23
N PHE A 167 9.92 21.49 0.79
CA PHE A 167 9.91 20.06 1.06
C PHE A 167 10.23 19.80 2.54
N PRO A 168 9.33 19.16 3.30
CA PRO A 168 9.57 18.88 4.71
C PRO A 168 10.47 17.65 4.90
N ASP A 169 11.41 17.68 5.82
CA ASP A 169 12.32 16.58 6.18
C ASP A 169 11.63 15.36 6.79
N PHE A 170 10.47 15.60 7.41
CA PHE A 170 9.63 14.56 8.03
C PHE A 170 8.66 13.87 7.05
N TRP A 171 8.79 14.07 5.74
CA TRP A 171 7.92 13.43 4.75
C TRP A 171 8.74 12.77 3.63
N GLY A 172 8.30 11.61 3.18
CA GLY A 172 8.96 10.91 2.09
C GLY A 172 8.38 9.53 1.83
N GLY A 173 9.10 8.77 1.01
CA GLY A 173 8.65 7.45 0.57
C GLY A 173 9.35 6.30 1.27
N TYR A 174 8.64 5.18 1.31
CA TYR A 174 9.17 3.85 1.59
C TYR A 174 9.06 2.98 0.34
N ARG A 175 10.12 2.22 0.07
CA ARG A 175 10.09 1.08 -0.86
C ARG A 175 10.01 -0.20 -0.05
N VAL A 176 9.10 -1.06 -0.42
CA VAL A 176 8.93 -2.40 0.15
C VAL A 176 9.57 -3.40 -0.79
N ALA A 177 10.72 -3.93 -0.42
CA ALA A 177 11.35 -5.05 -1.11
C ALA A 177 10.57 -6.32 -0.74
N ALA A 178 9.87 -6.91 -1.71
CA ALA A 178 9.06 -8.07 -1.49
C ALA A 178 9.92 -9.33 -1.32
N THR A 179 9.58 -10.16 -0.34
CA THR A 179 10.13 -11.51 -0.15
C THR A 179 9.09 -12.59 -0.41
N GLU A 180 7.81 -12.21 -0.37
CA GLU A 180 6.67 -13.07 -0.66
C GLU A 180 5.56 -12.27 -1.31
N ILE A 181 4.92 -12.83 -2.35
CA ILE A 181 3.71 -12.26 -2.97
C ILE A 181 2.69 -13.38 -3.18
N GLU A 182 1.49 -13.23 -2.61
CA GLU A 182 0.38 -14.16 -2.80
C GLU A 182 -0.71 -13.54 -3.66
N PHE A 183 -1.12 -14.24 -4.70
CA PHE A 183 -2.27 -13.95 -5.54
C PHE A 183 -3.42 -14.89 -5.15
N TRP A 184 -4.54 -14.32 -4.78
CA TRP A 184 -5.76 -15.03 -4.40
C TRP A 184 -6.90 -14.67 -5.35
N GLN A 185 -7.57 -15.68 -5.90
CA GLN A 185 -8.76 -15.55 -6.72
C GLN A 185 -9.92 -16.28 -6.06
N GLY A 186 -11.06 -15.60 -5.92
CA GLY A 186 -12.29 -16.19 -5.42
C GLY A 186 -12.78 -17.32 -6.33
N GLY A 187 -13.18 -18.43 -5.73
CA GLY A 187 -13.77 -19.58 -6.40
C GLY A 187 -15.05 -20.03 -5.72
N ALA A 188 -15.94 -20.69 -6.47
CA ALA A 188 -17.19 -21.24 -5.98
C ALA A 188 -16.96 -22.23 -4.83
N ASN A 189 -17.97 -22.40 -3.97
CA ASN A 189 -17.91 -23.32 -2.83
C ASN A 189 -16.74 -23.09 -1.87
N ARG A 190 -16.20 -21.88 -1.82
CA ARG A 190 -15.01 -21.52 -1.04
C ARG A 190 -13.71 -22.22 -1.49
N LEU A 191 -13.70 -22.88 -2.65
CA LEU A 191 -12.52 -23.49 -3.24
C LEU A 191 -11.73 -22.43 -4.03
N HIS A 192 -11.03 -21.58 -3.30
CA HIS A 192 -10.32 -20.43 -3.85
C HIS A 192 -8.96 -20.85 -4.43
N ASP A 193 -8.55 -20.23 -5.53
CA ASP A 193 -7.22 -20.41 -6.08
C ASP A 193 -6.24 -19.46 -5.41
N ARG A 194 -5.15 -20.02 -4.91
CA ARG A 194 -4.12 -19.27 -4.21
C ARG A 194 -2.75 -19.69 -4.72
N PHE A 195 -1.97 -18.73 -5.17
CA PHE A 195 -0.58 -18.94 -5.57
C PHE A 195 0.33 -17.99 -4.84
N ARG A 196 1.37 -18.54 -4.25
CA ARG A 196 2.37 -17.81 -3.50
C ARG A 196 3.71 -17.88 -4.21
N TYR A 197 4.29 -16.73 -4.44
CA TYR A 197 5.66 -16.56 -4.89
C TYR A 197 6.55 -16.28 -3.67
N VAL A 198 7.63 -17.02 -3.53
CA VAL A 198 8.62 -16.85 -2.46
C VAL A 198 9.97 -16.58 -3.10
N LEU A 199 10.62 -15.49 -2.69
CA LEU A 199 11.96 -15.13 -3.16
C LEU A 199 13.00 -16.06 -2.52
N GLU A 200 13.72 -16.78 -3.36
CA GLU A 200 14.79 -17.68 -2.93
C GLU A 200 16.13 -16.94 -2.76
N ALA A 201 17.08 -17.55 -2.07
CA ALA A 201 18.42 -17.01 -1.91
C ALA A 201 19.18 -16.83 -3.24
N SER A 202 18.80 -17.57 -4.28
CA SER A 202 19.29 -17.44 -5.66
C SER A 202 18.85 -16.16 -6.37
N GLY A 203 17.81 -15.47 -5.84
CA GLY A 203 17.13 -14.36 -6.50
C GLY A 203 16.00 -14.78 -7.43
N SER A 204 15.73 -16.07 -7.58
CA SER A 204 14.57 -16.59 -8.33
C SER A 204 13.31 -16.65 -7.45
N TRP A 205 12.15 -16.74 -8.10
CA TRP A 205 10.86 -16.88 -7.43
C TRP A 205 10.37 -18.32 -7.53
N ASN A 206 10.17 -18.96 -6.38
CA ASN A 206 9.45 -20.25 -6.33
C ASN A 206 7.95 -19.98 -6.26
N ILE A 207 7.15 -20.81 -6.99
CA ILE A 207 5.68 -20.65 -7.07
C ILE A 207 5.01 -21.89 -6.51
N ASP A 208 4.28 -21.70 -5.41
CA ASP A 208 3.49 -22.74 -4.76
C ASP A 208 1.99 -22.47 -4.91
N ARG A 209 1.20 -23.54 -5.15
CA ARG A 209 -0.25 -23.47 -4.96
C ARG A 209 -0.56 -23.73 -3.48
N LEU A 210 -1.38 -22.88 -2.86
CA LEU A 210 -1.82 -23.04 -1.49
C LEU A 210 -3.26 -23.57 -1.42
N ALA A 211 -3.58 -24.32 -0.38
CA ALA A 211 -4.96 -24.67 -0.07
C ALA A 211 -5.77 -23.40 0.27
N PRO A 212 -7.08 -23.35 -0.07
CA PRO A 212 -7.96 -22.24 0.24
C PRO A 212 -8.13 -21.98 1.74
#